data_ae8b3c0be970b8d7a4aa419b309c47fc
#
_entry.id   ae8b3c0be970b8d7a4aa419b309c47fc
#
_cell.length_a   1.000
_cell.length_b   1.000
_cell.length_c   1.000
_cell.angle_alpha   90.00
_cell.angle_beta   90.00
_cell.angle_gamma   90.00
#
_symmetry.space_group_name_H-M   'P 1'
#
loop_
_entity.id
_entity.type
_entity.pdbx_description
1 polymer ?
#
loop_
_entity_poly.entity_id
_entity_poly.type
_entity_poly.pdbx_seq_one_letter_code
_entity_poly.pdbx_strand_id
1 'polypeptide(L)'
;MKLSTDRILTTHVGSLPRPDDLVEMLGREDRGETVDTADLWARTSEAVAASVKDQVAAGIDVVCDGEVGKMAYHVYAKHRLAGLGATDGTGVPGRKLPRDIQDFPEMGGHSLGGGGPELLQSTVCNGPVAHADGAPAERDIANLKAAVAAAKPFDVF
;
A
#
# COMPACT_ATOMS: atom_id res chain seq x y z
N MET A 1 0.74 5.21 -21.85
CA MET A 1 1.06 6.39 -21.01
C MET A 1 1.40 7.55 -21.92
N LYS A 2 0.74 8.71 -21.73
CA LYS A 2 0.99 9.92 -22.52
C LYS A 2 2.31 10.56 -22.15
N LEU A 3 2.92 11.29 -23.06
CA LEU A 3 4.20 11.97 -22.83
C LEU A 3 3.99 13.46 -22.57
N SER A 4 4.91 14.10 -21.86
CA SER A 4 4.93 15.53 -21.59
C SER A 4 5.48 16.29 -22.83
N THR A 5 4.71 16.34 -23.91
CA THR A 5 5.12 16.97 -25.17
C THR A 5 4.86 18.48 -25.18
N ASP A 6 3.67 18.90 -24.75
CA ASP A 6 3.22 20.29 -24.83
C ASP A 6 3.28 20.99 -23.47
N ARG A 7 3.23 20.26 -22.40
CA ARG A 7 3.38 20.72 -21.00
C ARG A 7 3.91 19.61 -20.11
N ILE A 8 4.41 19.98 -18.94
CA ILE A 8 4.79 19.00 -17.92
C ILE A 8 3.51 18.37 -17.35
N LEU A 9 3.41 17.05 -17.42
CA LEU A 9 2.34 16.29 -16.79
C LEU A 9 2.65 16.06 -15.32
N THR A 10 1.61 16.10 -14.50
CA THR A 10 1.68 15.85 -13.07
C THR A 10 1.22 14.45 -12.72
N THR A 11 1.85 13.84 -11.73
CA THR A 11 1.43 12.55 -11.16
C THR A 11 1.69 12.51 -9.66
N HIS A 12 1.01 11.61 -8.96
CA HIS A 12 1.27 11.34 -7.56
C HIS A 12 2.16 10.09 -7.44
N VAL A 13 3.09 10.10 -6.49
CA VAL A 13 3.95 8.96 -6.13
C VAL A 13 3.84 8.70 -4.63
N GLY A 14 3.66 7.45 -4.26
CA GLY A 14 3.54 7.01 -2.88
C GLY A 14 2.10 6.84 -2.40
N SER A 15 1.95 6.57 -1.11
CA SER A 15 0.66 6.28 -0.51
C SER A 15 -0.15 7.55 -0.26
N LEU A 16 -1.40 7.56 -0.71
CA LEU A 16 -2.41 8.55 -0.32
C LEU A 16 -3.09 8.15 0.99
N PRO A 17 -3.71 9.10 1.71
CA PRO A 17 -4.47 8.80 2.92
C PRO A 17 -5.53 7.72 2.69
N ARG A 18 -5.62 6.79 3.62
CA ARG A 18 -6.61 5.70 3.61
C ARG A 18 -7.72 6.00 4.61
N PRO A 19 -8.94 5.51 4.38
CA PRO A 19 -9.97 5.48 5.41
C PRO A 19 -9.52 4.64 6.61
N ASP A 20 -9.82 5.10 7.83
CA ASP A 20 -9.36 4.46 9.07
C ASP A 20 -9.83 3.01 9.20
N ASP A 21 -11.06 2.72 8.80
CA ASP A 21 -11.61 1.37 8.77
C ASP A 21 -10.84 0.42 7.83
N LEU A 22 -10.40 0.92 6.68
CA LEU A 22 -9.56 0.14 5.76
C LEU A 22 -8.17 -0.09 6.33
N VAL A 23 -7.58 0.90 7.01
CA VAL A 23 -6.29 0.75 7.72
C VAL A 23 -6.40 -0.36 8.77
N GLU A 24 -7.48 -0.40 9.54
CA GLU A 24 -7.71 -1.43 10.54
C GLU A 24 -7.85 -2.82 9.90
N MET A 25 -8.65 -2.97 8.83
CA MET A 25 -8.83 -4.23 8.12
C MET A 25 -7.52 -4.77 7.54
N LEU A 26 -6.74 -3.92 6.86
CA LEU A 26 -5.43 -4.28 6.31
C LEU A 26 -4.42 -4.66 7.41
N GLY A 27 -4.45 -3.95 8.53
CA GLY A 27 -3.59 -4.25 9.69
C GLY A 27 -3.94 -5.60 10.32
N ARG A 28 -5.21 -5.93 10.44
CA ARG A 28 -5.67 -7.26 10.91
C ARG A 28 -5.23 -8.38 9.97
N GLU A 29 -5.39 -8.18 8.65
CA GLU A 29 -4.91 -9.13 7.65
C GLU A 29 -3.40 -9.37 7.78
N ASP A 30 -2.59 -8.30 7.94
CA ASP A 30 -1.13 -8.44 8.08
C ASP A 30 -0.71 -9.19 9.35
N ARG A 31 -1.49 -9.06 10.44
CA ARG A 31 -1.27 -9.83 11.69
C ARG A 31 -1.77 -11.26 11.60
N GLY A 32 -2.37 -11.69 10.48
CA GLY A 32 -2.95 -13.03 10.31
C GLY A 32 -4.26 -13.22 11.06
N GLU A 33 -4.94 -12.16 11.45
CA GLU A 33 -6.27 -12.22 12.04
C GLU A 33 -7.33 -12.50 10.97
N THR A 34 -8.45 -13.07 11.38
CA THR A 34 -9.55 -13.31 10.46
C THR A 34 -10.19 -12.00 10.03
N VAL A 35 -10.15 -11.73 8.73
CA VAL A 35 -10.84 -10.63 8.06
C VAL A 35 -11.76 -11.24 7.00
N ASP A 36 -12.98 -10.71 6.86
CA ASP A 36 -13.82 -11.06 5.73
C ASP A 36 -13.17 -10.52 4.45
N THR A 37 -12.74 -11.44 3.61
CA THR A 37 -12.00 -11.10 2.39
C THR A 37 -12.87 -10.37 1.37
N ALA A 38 -14.17 -10.68 1.31
CA ALA A 38 -15.08 -10.01 0.39
C ALA A 38 -15.32 -8.55 0.82
N ASP A 39 -15.50 -8.33 2.12
CA ASP A 39 -15.65 -6.98 2.68
C ASP A 39 -14.37 -6.16 2.50
N LEU A 40 -13.20 -6.73 2.77
CA LEU A 40 -11.92 -6.05 2.55
C LEU A 40 -11.74 -5.63 1.08
N TRP A 41 -12.10 -6.52 0.15
CA TRP A 41 -11.98 -6.21 -1.28
C TRP A 41 -12.99 -5.15 -1.75
N ALA A 42 -14.22 -5.22 -1.29
CA ALA A 42 -15.22 -4.20 -1.58
C ALA A 42 -14.77 -2.83 -1.06
N ARG A 43 -14.30 -2.80 0.18
CA ARG A 43 -13.82 -1.56 0.81
C ARG A 43 -12.58 -0.98 0.14
N THR A 44 -11.65 -1.84 -0.27
CA THR A 44 -10.47 -1.45 -1.06
C THR A 44 -10.89 -0.85 -2.41
N SER A 45 -11.83 -1.48 -3.10
CA SER A 45 -12.33 -0.98 -4.39
C SER A 45 -12.96 0.41 -4.26
N GLU A 46 -13.76 0.64 -3.22
CA GLU A 46 -14.34 1.96 -2.92
C GLU A 46 -13.25 3.00 -2.64
N ALA A 47 -12.24 2.65 -1.85
CA ALA A 47 -11.14 3.55 -1.52
C ALA A 47 -10.29 3.91 -2.75
N VAL A 48 -10.03 2.95 -3.65
CA VAL A 48 -9.35 3.21 -4.93
C VAL A 48 -10.18 4.16 -5.79
N ALA A 49 -11.50 3.94 -5.90
CA ALA A 49 -12.38 4.79 -6.68
C ALA A 49 -12.42 6.23 -6.13
N ALA A 50 -12.46 6.39 -4.81
CA ALA A 50 -12.39 7.71 -4.15
C ALA A 50 -11.05 8.38 -4.42
N SER A 51 -9.93 7.67 -4.22
CA SER A 51 -8.57 8.17 -4.46
C SER A 51 -8.38 8.67 -5.89
N VAL A 52 -8.82 7.89 -6.89
CA VAL A 52 -8.72 8.30 -8.30
C VAL A 52 -9.56 9.53 -8.57
N LYS A 53 -10.79 9.60 -8.04
CA LYS A 53 -11.66 10.77 -8.16
C LYS A 53 -11.03 12.03 -7.57
N ASP A 54 -10.40 11.92 -6.39
CA ASP A 54 -9.77 13.04 -5.70
C ASP A 54 -8.53 13.53 -6.46
N GLN A 55 -7.71 12.62 -7.01
CA GLN A 55 -6.59 12.97 -7.88
C GLN A 55 -7.05 13.74 -9.13
N VAL A 56 -8.13 13.29 -9.78
CA VAL A 56 -8.71 14.00 -10.93
C VAL A 56 -9.23 15.38 -10.50
N ALA A 57 -9.94 15.47 -9.37
CA ALA A 57 -10.44 16.74 -8.86
C ALA A 57 -9.32 17.73 -8.46
N ALA A 58 -8.18 17.21 -8.00
CA ALA A 58 -6.98 17.99 -7.71
C ALA A 58 -6.21 18.41 -8.97
N GLY A 59 -6.61 17.98 -10.17
CA GLY A 59 -5.95 18.31 -11.42
C GLY A 59 -4.69 17.49 -11.73
N ILE A 60 -4.55 16.33 -11.11
CA ILE A 60 -3.48 15.38 -11.43
C ILE A 60 -3.75 14.77 -12.82
N ASP A 61 -2.73 14.80 -13.68
CA ASP A 61 -2.85 14.34 -15.07
C ASP A 61 -2.81 12.81 -15.20
N VAL A 62 -1.83 12.20 -14.53
CA VAL A 62 -1.61 10.74 -14.56
C VAL A 62 -1.92 10.19 -13.18
N VAL A 63 -3.06 9.54 -13.05
CA VAL A 63 -3.54 9.02 -11.78
C VAL A 63 -3.01 7.61 -11.51
N CYS A 64 -3.03 7.20 -10.24
CA CYS A 64 -2.70 5.85 -9.78
C CYS A 64 -3.72 5.38 -8.73
N ASP A 65 -3.56 4.16 -8.22
CA ASP A 65 -4.40 3.61 -7.14
C ASP A 65 -4.16 4.29 -5.77
N GLY A 66 -3.16 5.18 -5.66
CA GLY A 66 -2.77 5.83 -4.41
C GLY A 66 -2.25 4.86 -3.35
N GLU A 67 -1.93 3.63 -3.72
CA GLU A 67 -1.50 2.55 -2.82
C GLU A 67 -2.48 2.30 -1.66
N VAL A 68 -3.75 2.71 -1.80
CA VAL A 68 -4.72 2.68 -0.69
C VAL A 68 -5.07 1.26 -0.26
N GLY A 69 -4.99 0.28 -1.15
CA GLY A 69 -5.19 -1.14 -0.85
C GLY A 69 -3.96 -1.86 -0.28
N LYS A 70 -2.91 -1.13 0.06
CA LYS A 70 -1.63 -1.70 0.51
C LYS A 70 -1.21 -1.05 1.82
N MET A 71 -0.97 -1.83 2.87
CA MET A 71 -0.50 -1.28 4.15
C MET A 71 0.87 -0.62 3.99
N ALA A 72 1.81 -1.31 3.36
CA ALA A 72 3.11 -0.83 2.92
C ALA A 72 3.63 -1.74 1.81
N TYR A 73 4.54 -1.26 0.97
CA TYR A 73 5.04 -2.04 -0.17
C TYR A 73 5.72 -3.34 0.25
N HIS A 74 6.46 -3.35 1.35
CA HIS A 74 7.15 -4.56 1.85
C HIS A 74 6.16 -5.60 2.42
N VAL A 75 5.07 -5.16 3.03
CA VAL A 75 3.95 -6.03 3.45
C VAL A 75 3.28 -6.62 2.22
N TYR A 76 3.01 -5.80 1.22
CA TYR A 76 2.44 -6.23 -0.04
C TYR A 76 3.32 -7.27 -0.76
N ALA A 77 4.65 -7.05 -0.78
CA ALA A 77 5.60 -8.02 -1.32
C ALA A 77 5.59 -9.36 -0.55
N LYS A 78 5.48 -9.31 0.78
CA LYS A 78 5.37 -10.52 1.63
C LYS A 78 4.18 -11.39 1.24
N HIS A 79 3.05 -10.79 0.90
CA HIS A 79 1.85 -11.52 0.48
C HIS A 79 1.89 -12.00 -0.98
N ARG A 80 2.84 -11.52 -1.77
CA ARG A 80 2.96 -11.78 -3.22
C ARG A 80 4.08 -12.74 -3.58
N LEU A 81 5.06 -12.90 -2.71
CA LEU A 81 6.25 -13.69 -2.95
C LEU A 81 6.35 -14.81 -1.91
N ALA A 82 6.57 -16.02 -2.39
CA ALA A 82 7.02 -17.12 -1.54
C ALA A 82 8.45 -16.84 -1.06
N GLY A 83 8.83 -17.42 0.06
CA GLY A 83 10.15 -17.23 0.66
C GLY A 83 10.31 -15.92 1.46
N LEU A 84 9.27 -15.12 1.53
CA LEU A 84 9.16 -13.98 2.44
C LEU A 84 8.15 -14.29 3.54
N GLY A 85 8.42 -13.87 4.76
CA GLY A 85 7.54 -14.10 5.89
C GLY A 85 7.73 -13.06 6.99
N ALA A 86 6.89 -13.15 8.03
CA ALA A 86 7.06 -12.36 9.22
C ALA A 86 8.20 -12.92 10.09
N THR A 87 8.80 -12.07 10.91
CA THR A 87 9.65 -12.54 12.00
C THR A 87 8.78 -13.19 13.08
N ASP A 88 9.40 -14.06 13.87
CA ASP A 88 8.78 -14.69 15.04
C ASP A 88 8.54 -13.73 16.24
N GLY A 89 8.62 -12.43 16.02
CA GLY A 89 8.48 -11.42 17.06
C GLY A 89 9.78 -11.12 17.82
N THR A 90 10.85 -11.89 17.58
CA THR A 90 12.15 -11.66 18.23
C THR A 90 12.93 -10.51 17.61
N GLY A 91 12.36 -9.91 16.56
CA GLY A 91 13.01 -8.87 15.76
C GLY A 91 14.10 -9.44 14.83
N VAL A 92 14.69 -8.58 14.05
CA VAL A 92 15.86 -8.96 13.23
C VAL A 92 17.11 -8.77 14.09
N PRO A 93 17.84 -9.85 14.40
CA PRO A 93 19.05 -9.73 15.23
C PRO A 93 20.02 -8.68 14.62
N GLY A 94 20.47 -7.76 15.47
CA GLY A 94 21.40 -6.71 15.05
C GLY A 94 20.77 -5.51 14.32
N ARG A 95 19.46 -5.48 14.12
CA ARG A 95 18.77 -4.30 13.56
C ARG A 95 18.86 -3.14 14.58
N LYS A 96 19.62 -2.12 14.22
CA LYS A 96 19.64 -0.86 14.96
C LYS A 96 18.46 0.00 14.54
N LEU A 97 17.91 0.76 15.47
CA LEU A 97 16.98 1.82 15.12
C LEU A 97 17.62 2.77 14.10
N PRO A 98 16.86 3.28 13.13
CA PRO A 98 17.32 4.34 12.24
C PRO A 98 17.92 5.49 13.05
N ARG A 99 18.93 6.16 12.49
CA ARG A 99 19.69 7.22 13.20
C ARG A 99 18.79 8.38 13.63
N ASP A 100 17.86 8.76 12.77
CA ASP A 100 16.84 9.77 13.03
C ASP A 100 15.96 9.43 14.23
N ILE A 101 15.53 8.17 14.36
CA ILE A 101 14.77 7.71 15.55
C ILE A 101 15.63 7.68 16.82
N GLN A 102 16.94 7.43 16.68
CA GLN A 102 17.85 7.47 17.82
C GLN A 102 18.09 8.90 18.30
N ASP A 103 18.26 9.84 17.37
CA ASP A 103 18.54 11.26 17.63
C ASP A 103 17.26 12.03 18.03
N PHE A 104 16.08 11.58 17.58
CA PHE A 104 14.76 12.19 17.84
C PHE A 104 13.73 11.12 18.25
N PRO A 105 13.80 10.60 19.47
CA PRO A 105 12.95 9.50 19.95
C PRO A 105 11.45 9.80 19.88
N GLU A 106 11.07 11.08 20.00
CA GLU A 106 9.69 11.55 19.91
C GLU A 106 9.08 11.32 18.51
N MET A 107 9.89 11.20 17.48
CA MET A 107 9.44 10.87 16.11
C MET A 107 9.12 9.38 15.94
N GLY A 108 9.60 8.53 16.83
CA GLY A 108 9.42 7.07 16.72
C GLY A 108 7.96 6.62 16.66
N GLY A 109 7.06 7.36 17.33
CA GLY A 109 5.62 7.12 17.29
C GLY A 109 4.92 7.60 16.00
N HIS A 110 5.53 8.51 15.27
CA HIS A 110 4.94 9.13 14.06
C HIS A 110 5.57 8.61 12.76
N SER A 111 6.83 8.17 12.83
CA SER A 111 7.65 7.87 11.65
C SER A 111 7.30 6.55 10.93
N LEU A 112 6.42 5.75 11.50
CA LEU A 112 6.07 4.43 10.96
C LEU A 112 4.63 4.37 10.42
N GLY A 113 4.14 5.48 9.88
CA GLY A 113 2.91 5.50 9.09
C GLY A 113 1.61 5.56 9.90
N GLY A 114 1.62 6.28 11.05
CA GLY A 114 0.40 6.55 11.83
C GLY A 114 -0.12 5.38 12.67
N GLY A 115 0.42 4.20 12.47
CA GLY A 115 0.26 3.05 13.35
C GLY A 115 1.62 2.73 13.95
N GLY A 116 1.74 2.66 15.25
CA GLY A 116 2.99 2.36 15.94
C GLY A 116 3.67 1.07 15.43
N PRO A 117 4.87 0.77 15.91
CA PRO A 117 5.65 -0.41 15.51
C PRO A 117 4.94 -1.76 15.68
N GLU A 118 3.80 -1.77 16.35
CA GLU A 118 2.96 -2.95 16.57
C GLU A 118 2.07 -3.30 15.36
N LEU A 119 1.88 -2.39 14.40
CA LEU A 119 0.97 -2.63 13.26
C LEU A 119 1.59 -3.39 12.09
N LEU A 120 2.91 -3.32 11.93
CA LEU A 120 3.59 -3.95 10.80
C LEU A 120 4.60 -4.99 11.27
N GLN A 121 4.37 -6.23 10.89
CA GLN A 121 5.36 -7.29 11.10
C GLN A 121 6.56 -7.09 10.17
N SER A 122 7.78 -7.19 10.72
CA SER A 122 8.99 -7.14 9.89
C SER A 122 9.02 -8.30 8.90
N THR A 123 9.25 -7.97 7.64
CA THR A 123 9.39 -8.98 6.58
C THR A 123 10.82 -9.47 6.53
N VAL A 124 11.02 -10.77 6.50
CA VAL A 124 12.32 -11.45 6.37
C VAL A 124 12.27 -12.47 5.25
N CYS A 125 13.42 -12.71 4.63
CA CYS A 125 13.59 -13.80 3.69
C CYS A 125 13.87 -15.09 4.47
N ASN A 126 12.96 -16.06 4.37
CA ASN A 126 13.01 -17.34 5.10
C ASN A 126 13.09 -18.55 4.17
N GLY A 127 13.24 -18.33 2.85
CA GLY A 127 13.37 -19.39 1.85
C GLY A 127 13.64 -18.85 0.45
N PRO A 128 13.71 -19.72 -0.56
CA PRO A 128 13.86 -19.29 -1.95
C PRO A 128 12.71 -18.37 -2.37
N VAL A 129 13.06 -17.20 -2.91
CA VAL A 129 12.07 -16.25 -3.38
C VAL A 129 11.51 -16.70 -4.73
N ALA A 130 10.18 -16.82 -4.81
CA ALA A 130 9.45 -17.18 -6.01
C ALA A 130 8.12 -16.43 -6.09
N HIS A 131 7.52 -16.38 -7.27
CA HIS A 131 6.14 -15.90 -7.41
C HIS A 131 5.18 -16.83 -6.67
N ALA A 132 4.33 -16.27 -5.82
CA ALA A 132 3.33 -17.06 -5.09
C ALA A 132 1.99 -17.06 -5.84
N ASP A 133 1.28 -15.92 -5.85
CA ASP A 133 -0.05 -15.80 -6.44
C ASP A 133 -0.19 -14.49 -7.21
N GLY A 134 -0.75 -14.56 -8.41
CA GLY A 134 -1.04 -13.41 -9.27
C GLY A 134 -2.39 -12.75 -8.99
N ALA A 135 -3.33 -13.46 -8.36
CA ALA A 135 -4.70 -12.98 -8.18
C ALA A 135 -4.82 -11.63 -7.43
N PRO A 136 -4.01 -11.33 -6.41
CA PRO A 136 -4.02 -10.00 -5.78
C PRO A 136 -3.67 -8.87 -6.76
N ALA A 137 -2.69 -9.08 -7.68
CA ALA A 137 -2.35 -8.05 -8.68
C ALA A 137 -3.45 -7.87 -9.72
N GLU A 138 -4.04 -8.95 -10.16
CA GLU A 138 -5.15 -8.90 -11.10
C GLU A 138 -6.33 -8.12 -10.53
N ARG A 139 -6.60 -8.29 -9.23
CA ARG A 139 -7.59 -7.53 -8.48
C ARG A 139 -7.28 -6.05 -8.40
N ASP A 140 -6.03 -5.69 -8.04
CA ASP A 140 -5.59 -4.30 -7.96
C ASP A 140 -5.73 -3.61 -9.33
N ILE A 141 -5.33 -4.30 -10.39
CA ILE A 141 -5.48 -3.83 -11.77
C ILE A 141 -6.96 -3.66 -12.14
N ALA A 142 -7.82 -4.60 -11.75
CA ALA A 142 -9.26 -4.52 -12.02
C ALA A 142 -9.91 -3.34 -11.28
N ASN A 143 -9.56 -3.12 -10.00
CA ASN A 143 -10.03 -1.98 -9.21
C ASN A 143 -9.63 -0.65 -9.86
N LEU A 144 -8.36 -0.51 -10.22
CA LEU A 144 -7.87 0.71 -10.87
C LEU A 144 -8.55 0.94 -12.22
N LYS A 145 -8.70 -0.09 -13.05
CA LYS A 145 -9.41 0.01 -14.35
C LYS A 145 -10.85 0.46 -14.16
N ALA A 146 -11.57 -0.07 -13.17
CA ALA A 146 -12.95 0.32 -12.89
C ALA A 146 -13.03 1.79 -12.43
N ALA A 147 -12.14 2.23 -11.54
CA ALA A 147 -12.07 3.60 -11.06
C ALA A 147 -11.76 4.60 -12.19
N VAL A 148 -10.80 4.26 -13.06
CA VAL A 148 -10.41 5.06 -14.23
C VAL A 148 -11.55 5.16 -15.25
N ALA A 149 -12.26 4.07 -15.50
CA ALA A 149 -13.42 4.09 -16.41
C ALA A 149 -14.53 5.04 -15.93
N ALA A 150 -14.73 5.13 -14.60
CA ALA A 150 -15.70 6.02 -14.00
C ALA A 150 -15.24 7.50 -13.96
N ALA A 151 -13.99 7.74 -13.54
CA ALA A 151 -13.44 9.09 -13.32
C ALA A 151 -12.92 9.77 -14.60
N LYS A 152 -12.56 8.98 -15.62
CA LYS A 152 -12.05 9.44 -16.94
C LYS A 152 -10.88 10.43 -16.81
N PRO A 153 -9.78 10.07 -16.14
CA PRO A 153 -8.59 10.91 -16.03
C PRO A 153 -7.92 11.14 -17.39
N PHE A 154 -6.96 12.05 -17.43
CA PHE A 154 -6.17 12.28 -18.65
C PHE A 154 -5.32 11.06 -19.02
N ASP A 155 -4.69 10.41 -18.03
CA ASP A 155 -3.95 9.14 -18.19
C ASP A 155 -3.85 8.38 -16.85
N VAL A 156 -3.28 7.18 -16.88
CA VAL A 156 -3.12 6.30 -15.71
C VAL A 156 -1.83 5.49 -15.83
N PHE A 157 -1.22 5.16 -14.71
CA PHE A 157 -0.10 4.22 -14.64
C PHE A 157 -0.29 3.17 -13.55
#